data_d46d6aba6526c08fcbba1e258f85a9e4
#
_entry.id   d46d6aba6526c08fcbba1e258f85a9e4
#
_cell.length_a   1.000
_cell.length_b   1.000
_cell.length_c   1.000
_cell.angle_alpha   90.00
_cell.angle_beta   90.00
_cell.angle_gamma   90.00
#
_symmetry.space_group_name_H-M   'P 1'
#
loop_
_entity.id
_entity.type
_entity.pdbx_description
1 polymer ?
#
loop_
_entity_poly.entity_id
_entity_poly.type
_entity_poly.pdbx_seq_one_letter_code
_entity_poly.pdbx_strand_id
1 'polypeptide(L)'
;MYRLFRAPRGLRGKLFKLTGPIFLETLLMLTLGVVDTLMLSHHSDNAVAAVGVVNQLLNMVFLLFNITTTGTSVMCALYFGAKDNKGFIQVLGTSLLFNAGVGCLISLMLFLFGREMLVLMDIRPDLMPDAETYMHIVGGFGFFQAVSFTISAVLRAANKPNYAMQVTLLINVLNVFGNYALIFGHFGFPALGVQGAAISTSVCRGVAMTLLFIMLFKRLVPRIPLAYFRPFPFQKLKDVLKIGLPSAAEQISYDASQVTIVYFINMLGNEYLTARVYVMNIVIIGYISVSYTHLRAHETELHLV
;
A
#
# COMPACT_ATOMS: atom_id res chain seq x y z
N MET A 1 11.33 24.86 -15.78
CA MET A 1 12.21 23.69 -15.78
C MET A 1 13.68 24.01 -15.45
N TYR A 2 14.25 25.14 -15.89
CA TYR A 2 15.67 25.51 -15.65
C TYR A 2 16.06 25.93 -14.22
N ARG A 3 15.13 26.26 -13.32
CA ARG A 3 15.43 26.69 -11.94
C ARG A 3 15.70 25.53 -10.95
N LEU A 4 15.23 24.33 -11.20
CA LEU A 4 15.46 23.16 -10.36
C LEU A 4 16.93 22.73 -10.33
N PHE A 5 17.69 22.97 -11.37
CA PHE A 5 19.12 22.65 -11.43
C PHE A 5 20.03 23.63 -10.65
N ARG A 6 19.48 24.77 -10.18
CA ARG A 6 20.22 25.78 -9.37
C ARG A 6 19.89 25.77 -7.88
N ALA A 7 19.13 24.78 -7.39
CA ALA A 7 18.85 24.67 -5.96
C ALA A 7 20.16 24.57 -5.14
N PRO A 8 20.25 25.25 -3.98
CA PRO A 8 21.42 25.18 -3.11
C PRO A 8 21.81 23.73 -2.82
N ARG A 9 23.11 23.42 -2.77
CA ARG A 9 23.60 22.04 -2.54
C ARG A 9 22.97 21.39 -1.29
N GLY A 10 22.65 22.17 -0.25
CA GLY A 10 21.96 21.70 0.94
C GLY A 10 20.49 21.27 0.72
N LEU A 11 19.75 21.92 -0.19
CA LEU A 11 18.36 21.57 -0.53
C LEU A 11 18.29 20.28 -1.35
N ARG A 12 19.21 20.09 -2.32
CA ARG A 12 19.32 18.84 -3.09
C ARG A 12 19.57 17.64 -2.19
N GLY A 13 20.50 17.77 -1.23
CA GLY A 13 20.80 16.70 -0.27
C GLY A 13 19.58 16.34 0.61
N LYS A 14 18.79 17.33 1.03
CA LYS A 14 17.55 17.10 1.79
C LYS A 14 16.48 16.41 0.94
N LEU A 15 16.31 16.85 -0.31
CA LEU A 15 15.38 16.24 -1.26
C LEU A 15 15.72 14.76 -1.51
N PHE A 16 16.98 14.45 -1.83
CA PHE A 16 17.40 13.07 -2.05
C PHE A 16 17.22 12.18 -0.82
N LYS A 17 17.52 12.70 0.38
CA LYS A 17 17.34 11.95 1.64
C LYS A 17 15.88 11.57 1.94
N LEU A 18 14.92 12.30 1.40
CA LEU A 18 13.52 12.08 1.64
C LEU A 18 12.84 11.37 0.46
N THR A 19 13.14 11.76 -0.76
CA THR A 19 12.54 11.18 -1.97
C THR A 19 13.14 9.80 -2.31
N GLY A 20 14.45 9.64 -2.12
CA GLY A 20 15.14 8.38 -2.40
C GLY A 20 14.54 7.16 -1.69
N PRO A 21 14.36 7.21 -0.37
CA PRO A 21 13.73 6.10 0.36
C PRO A 21 12.30 5.80 -0.07
N ILE A 22 11.49 6.82 -0.38
CA ILE A 22 10.11 6.62 -0.83
C ILE A 22 10.08 5.99 -2.23
N PHE A 23 10.94 6.47 -3.13
CA PHE A 23 11.10 5.88 -4.45
C PHE A 23 11.54 4.42 -4.37
N LEU A 24 12.53 4.13 -3.54
CA LEU A 24 13.01 2.76 -3.34
C LEU A 24 11.95 1.86 -2.70
N GLU A 25 11.19 2.37 -1.71
CA GLU A 25 10.06 1.65 -1.10
C GLU A 25 9.02 1.26 -2.16
N THR A 26 8.65 2.20 -3.05
CA THR A 26 7.70 1.93 -4.14
C THR A 26 8.25 0.92 -5.14
N LEU A 27 9.51 1.05 -5.53
CA LEU A 27 10.17 0.10 -6.43
C LEU A 27 10.22 -1.31 -5.82
N LEU A 28 10.53 -1.42 -4.53
CA LEU A 28 10.54 -2.69 -3.80
C LEU A 28 9.15 -3.33 -3.76
N MET A 29 8.09 -2.53 -3.57
CA MET A 29 6.71 -3.05 -3.61
C MET A 29 6.34 -3.61 -4.99
N LEU A 30 6.71 -2.91 -6.07
CA LEU A 30 6.47 -3.38 -7.43
C LEU A 30 7.27 -4.66 -7.72
N THR A 31 8.54 -4.69 -7.33
CA THR A 31 9.42 -5.85 -7.52
C THR A 31 8.89 -7.08 -6.79
N LEU A 32 8.36 -6.91 -5.57
CA LEU A 32 7.77 -8.01 -4.81
C LEU A 32 6.62 -8.67 -5.57
N GLY A 33 5.68 -7.88 -6.13
CA GLY A 33 4.57 -8.41 -6.91
C GLY A 33 5.02 -9.20 -8.15
N VAL A 34 6.08 -8.73 -8.82
CA VAL A 34 6.68 -9.44 -9.97
C VAL A 34 7.32 -10.76 -9.52
N VAL A 35 8.10 -10.75 -8.44
CA VAL A 35 8.75 -11.95 -7.91
C VAL A 35 7.72 -12.97 -7.44
N ASP A 36 6.68 -12.56 -6.73
CA ASP A 36 5.59 -13.45 -6.31
C ASP A 36 4.93 -14.13 -7.51
N THR A 37 4.64 -13.37 -8.58
CA THR A 37 4.06 -13.88 -9.81
C THR A 37 4.99 -14.87 -10.50
N LEU A 38 6.29 -14.56 -10.60
CA LEU A 38 7.30 -15.46 -11.18
C LEU A 38 7.45 -16.76 -10.37
N MET A 39 7.42 -16.69 -9.05
CA MET A 39 7.51 -17.89 -8.21
C MET A 39 6.27 -18.78 -8.37
N LEU A 40 5.07 -18.18 -8.43
CA LEU A 40 3.84 -18.91 -8.66
C LEU A 40 3.77 -19.51 -10.07
N SER A 41 4.30 -18.83 -11.11
CA SER A 41 4.31 -19.35 -12.48
C SER A 41 5.16 -20.62 -12.65
N HIS A 42 6.20 -20.75 -11.83
CA HIS A 42 6.99 -22.01 -11.77
C HIS A 42 6.22 -23.16 -11.09
N HIS A 43 5.16 -22.87 -10.35
CA HIS A 43 4.32 -23.89 -9.75
C HIS A 43 3.15 -24.28 -10.69
N SER A 44 2.36 -23.29 -11.16
CA SER A 44 1.23 -23.48 -12.07
C SER A 44 0.74 -22.18 -12.67
N ASP A 45 0.40 -22.17 -13.97
CA ASP A 45 -0.26 -21.02 -14.62
C ASP A 45 -1.66 -20.75 -14.01
N ASN A 46 -2.38 -21.78 -13.62
CA ASN A 46 -3.67 -21.63 -12.92
C ASN A 46 -3.49 -20.96 -11.56
N ALA A 47 -2.42 -21.24 -10.83
CA ALA A 47 -2.10 -20.56 -9.58
C ALA A 47 -1.88 -19.06 -9.77
N VAL A 48 -1.17 -18.67 -10.82
CA VAL A 48 -0.98 -17.24 -11.17
C VAL A 48 -2.29 -16.57 -11.49
N ALA A 49 -3.15 -17.21 -12.29
CA ALA A 49 -4.45 -16.68 -12.66
C ALA A 49 -5.37 -16.51 -11.43
N ALA A 50 -5.44 -17.54 -10.57
CA ALA A 50 -6.24 -17.51 -9.35
C ALA A 50 -5.81 -16.38 -8.39
N VAL A 51 -4.50 -16.30 -8.10
CA VAL A 51 -3.93 -15.26 -7.23
C VAL A 51 -4.06 -13.86 -7.87
N GLY A 52 -3.94 -13.76 -9.19
CA GLY A 52 -4.13 -12.50 -9.92
C GLY A 52 -5.53 -11.91 -9.74
N VAL A 53 -6.58 -12.74 -9.87
CA VAL A 53 -7.97 -12.31 -9.66
C VAL A 53 -8.21 -11.88 -8.21
N VAL A 54 -7.71 -12.65 -7.24
CA VAL A 54 -7.86 -12.28 -5.82
C VAL A 54 -7.11 -10.99 -5.51
N ASN A 55 -5.90 -10.79 -6.02
CA ASN A 55 -5.15 -9.56 -5.83
C ASN A 55 -5.86 -8.34 -6.44
N GLN A 56 -6.60 -8.50 -7.54
CA GLN A 56 -7.43 -7.42 -8.09
C GLN A 56 -8.52 -6.99 -7.11
N LEU A 57 -9.22 -7.94 -6.47
CA LEU A 57 -10.19 -7.64 -5.40
C LEU A 57 -9.53 -6.98 -4.19
N LEU A 58 -8.41 -7.51 -3.73
CA LEU A 58 -7.68 -6.96 -2.60
C LEU A 58 -7.19 -5.53 -2.88
N ASN A 59 -6.80 -5.20 -4.11
CA ASN A 59 -6.41 -3.84 -4.49
C ASN A 59 -7.58 -2.85 -4.38
N MET A 60 -8.81 -3.28 -4.74
CA MET A 60 -10.01 -2.46 -4.54
C MET A 60 -10.28 -2.20 -3.05
N VAL A 61 -10.08 -3.22 -2.21
CA VAL A 61 -10.18 -3.07 -0.74
C VAL A 61 -9.09 -2.13 -0.20
N PHE A 62 -7.88 -2.22 -0.70
CA PHE A 62 -6.77 -1.35 -0.27
C PHE A 62 -7.02 0.12 -0.64
N LEU A 63 -7.79 0.40 -1.68
CA LEU A 63 -8.23 1.76 -2.00
C LEU A 63 -9.04 2.38 -0.84
N LEU A 64 -9.89 1.60 -0.17
CA LEU A 64 -10.63 2.06 1.01
C LEU A 64 -9.70 2.44 2.18
N PHE A 65 -8.62 1.67 2.38
CA PHE A 65 -7.63 2.01 3.40
C PHE A 65 -6.85 3.29 3.04
N ASN A 66 -6.63 3.53 1.75
CA ASN A 66 -5.93 4.72 1.26
C ASN A 66 -6.69 6.02 1.53
N ILE A 67 -8.03 6.00 1.62
CA ILE A 67 -8.84 7.16 2.00
C ILE A 67 -8.33 7.75 3.32
N THR A 68 -8.31 6.92 4.36
CA THR A 68 -7.85 7.35 5.68
C THR A 68 -6.35 7.63 5.70
N THR A 69 -5.55 6.83 5.00
CA THR A 69 -4.10 6.95 4.96
C THR A 69 -3.64 8.27 4.35
N THR A 70 -4.27 8.72 3.25
CA THR A 70 -3.98 10.00 2.60
C THR A 70 -4.32 11.17 3.51
N GLY A 71 -5.52 11.21 4.08
CA GLY A 71 -5.91 12.25 5.03
C GLY A 71 -5.02 12.27 6.27
N THR A 72 -4.63 11.10 6.78
CA THR A 72 -3.72 10.98 7.92
C THR A 72 -2.33 11.54 7.58
N SER A 73 -1.82 11.25 6.40
CA SER A 73 -0.51 11.76 5.95
C SER A 73 -0.48 13.28 5.95
N VAL A 74 -1.49 13.93 5.36
CA VAL A 74 -1.61 15.39 5.29
C VAL A 74 -1.76 16.00 6.68
N MET A 75 -2.72 15.51 7.47
CA MET A 75 -2.97 16.06 8.81
C MET A 75 -1.78 15.87 9.75
N CYS A 76 -1.13 14.71 9.71
CA CYS A 76 0.09 14.47 10.50
C CYS A 76 1.24 15.40 10.06
N ALA A 77 1.41 15.66 8.77
CA ALA A 77 2.43 16.59 8.28
C ALA A 77 2.16 18.02 8.78
N LEU A 78 0.91 18.48 8.75
CA LEU A 78 0.52 19.79 9.26
C LEU A 78 0.79 19.96 10.77
N TYR A 79 0.35 18.99 11.59
CA TYR A 79 0.59 19.05 13.04
C TYR A 79 2.08 18.89 13.40
N PHE A 80 2.80 18.05 12.66
CA PHE A 80 4.24 17.88 12.84
C PHE A 80 4.99 19.18 12.50
N GLY A 81 4.64 19.84 11.40
CA GLY A 81 5.17 21.14 11.00
C GLY A 81 4.87 22.25 12.01
N ALA A 82 3.64 22.28 12.53
CA ALA A 82 3.20 23.23 13.58
C ALA A 82 3.76 22.91 14.98
N LYS A 83 4.50 21.80 15.15
CA LYS A 83 4.99 21.29 16.44
C LYS A 83 3.89 21.01 17.46
N ASP A 84 2.65 20.80 17.01
CA ASP A 84 1.51 20.38 17.84
C ASP A 84 1.52 18.87 18.06
N ASN A 85 2.25 18.43 19.07
CA ASN A 85 2.36 17.02 19.43
C ASN A 85 1.03 16.40 19.84
N LYS A 86 0.12 17.17 20.47
CA LYS A 86 -1.20 16.69 20.88
C LYS A 86 -2.06 16.39 19.66
N GLY A 87 -2.19 17.35 18.74
CA GLY A 87 -2.93 17.18 17.49
C GLY A 87 -2.37 16.02 16.65
N PHE A 88 -1.04 15.91 16.55
CA PHE A 88 -0.36 14.81 15.86
C PHE A 88 -0.72 13.43 16.43
N ILE A 89 -0.64 13.26 17.76
CA ILE A 89 -0.97 11.99 18.44
C ILE A 89 -2.45 11.66 18.32
N GLN A 90 -3.33 12.68 18.39
CA GLN A 90 -4.77 12.46 18.20
C GLN A 90 -5.09 11.99 16.79
N VAL A 91 -4.53 12.60 15.75
CA VAL A 91 -4.73 12.16 14.36
C VAL A 91 -4.17 10.76 14.14
N LEU A 92 -2.93 10.50 14.57
CA LEU A 92 -2.32 9.17 14.50
C LEU A 92 -3.21 8.09 15.13
N GLY A 93 -3.58 8.27 16.40
CA GLY A 93 -4.33 7.25 17.12
C GLY A 93 -5.75 7.06 16.59
N THR A 94 -6.43 8.15 16.21
CA THR A 94 -7.79 8.08 15.64
C THR A 94 -7.78 7.36 14.29
N SER A 95 -6.84 7.70 13.42
CA SER A 95 -6.69 7.05 12.11
C SER A 95 -6.30 5.59 12.24
N LEU A 96 -5.41 5.28 13.19
CA LEU A 96 -4.99 3.91 13.44
C LEU A 96 -6.15 3.04 13.92
N LEU A 97 -6.93 3.53 14.89
CA LEU A 97 -8.12 2.82 15.39
C LEU A 97 -9.17 2.66 14.30
N PHE A 98 -9.43 3.70 13.51
CA PHE A 98 -10.40 3.64 12.43
C PHE A 98 -9.98 2.65 11.34
N ASN A 99 -8.73 2.74 10.82
CA ASN A 99 -8.23 1.81 9.81
C ASN A 99 -8.11 0.38 10.33
N ALA A 100 -7.73 0.17 11.59
CA ALA A 100 -7.72 -1.15 12.20
C ALA A 100 -9.15 -1.71 12.28
N GLY A 101 -10.14 -0.91 12.72
CA GLY A 101 -11.54 -1.32 12.81
C GLY A 101 -12.13 -1.64 11.44
N VAL A 102 -11.94 -0.76 10.45
CA VAL A 102 -12.38 -0.99 9.06
C VAL A 102 -11.63 -2.20 8.47
N GLY A 103 -10.33 -2.31 8.71
CA GLY A 103 -9.53 -3.45 8.26
C GLY A 103 -10.00 -4.77 8.83
N CYS A 104 -10.29 -4.84 10.14
CA CYS A 104 -10.85 -6.02 10.77
C CYS A 104 -12.24 -6.38 10.23
N LEU A 105 -13.12 -5.38 10.03
CA LEU A 105 -14.45 -5.59 9.46
C LEU A 105 -14.35 -6.17 8.04
N ILE A 106 -13.54 -5.56 7.18
CA ILE A 106 -13.33 -6.01 5.81
C ILE A 106 -12.66 -7.39 5.78
N SER A 107 -11.65 -7.64 6.62
CA SER A 107 -11.02 -8.96 6.71
C SER A 107 -12.01 -10.04 7.12
N LEU A 108 -12.90 -9.73 8.06
CA LEU A 108 -13.97 -10.65 8.45
C LEU A 108 -14.96 -10.89 7.30
N MET A 109 -15.34 -9.85 6.56
CA MET A 109 -16.20 -9.98 5.38
C MET A 109 -15.54 -10.83 4.29
N LEU A 110 -14.26 -10.62 3.99
CA LEU A 110 -13.52 -11.41 3.00
C LEU A 110 -13.35 -12.87 3.45
N PHE A 111 -13.19 -13.09 4.74
CA PHE A 111 -13.11 -14.46 5.29
C PHE A 111 -14.44 -15.19 5.24
N LEU A 112 -15.56 -14.50 5.54
CA LEU A 112 -16.89 -15.13 5.56
C LEU A 112 -17.53 -15.23 4.19
N PHE A 113 -17.38 -14.21 3.33
CA PHE A 113 -18.05 -14.06 2.04
C PHE A 113 -17.07 -14.05 0.85
N GLY A 114 -15.81 -14.45 1.05
CA GLY A 114 -14.81 -14.44 -0.01
C GLY A 114 -15.18 -15.34 -1.19
N ARG A 115 -15.77 -16.52 -0.91
CA ARG A 115 -16.22 -17.44 -1.95
C ARG A 115 -17.37 -16.85 -2.79
N GLU A 116 -18.35 -16.22 -2.14
CA GLU A 116 -19.50 -15.60 -2.81
C GLU A 116 -19.04 -14.44 -3.72
N MET A 117 -18.06 -13.67 -3.27
CA MET A 117 -17.45 -12.60 -4.08
C MET A 117 -16.73 -13.17 -5.31
N LEU A 118 -16.03 -14.30 -5.16
CA LEU A 118 -15.36 -14.97 -6.27
C LEU A 118 -16.37 -15.56 -7.27
N VAL A 119 -17.47 -16.13 -6.77
CA VAL A 119 -18.58 -16.61 -7.62
C VAL A 119 -19.23 -15.46 -8.39
N LEU A 120 -19.46 -14.31 -7.75
CA LEU A 120 -20.00 -13.12 -8.40
C LEU A 120 -19.10 -12.59 -9.54
N MET A 121 -17.80 -12.84 -9.47
CA MET A 121 -16.83 -12.49 -10.53
C MET A 121 -16.78 -13.52 -11.66
N ASP A 122 -17.62 -14.56 -11.62
CA ASP A 122 -17.69 -15.65 -12.62
C ASP A 122 -16.31 -16.29 -12.89
N ILE A 123 -15.59 -16.59 -11.80
CA ILE A 123 -14.27 -17.22 -11.89
C ILE A 123 -14.42 -18.64 -12.41
N ARG A 124 -13.51 -19.06 -13.30
CA ARG A 124 -13.47 -20.42 -13.81
C ARG A 124 -13.41 -21.43 -12.66
N PRO A 125 -14.17 -22.55 -12.75
CA PRO A 125 -14.26 -23.55 -11.69
C PRO A 125 -12.92 -24.19 -11.29
N ASP A 126 -11.99 -24.30 -12.25
CA ASP A 126 -10.65 -24.87 -12.03
C ASP A 126 -9.73 -23.95 -11.18
N LEU A 127 -9.99 -22.64 -11.15
CA LEU A 127 -9.25 -21.67 -10.34
C LEU A 127 -9.83 -21.47 -8.94
N MET A 128 -11.09 -21.86 -8.72
CA MET A 128 -11.84 -21.57 -7.49
C MET A 128 -11.14 -22.07 -6.22
N PRO A 129 -10.60 -23.31 -6.13
CA PRO A 129 -9.98 -23.83 -4.91
C PRO A 129 -8.78 -23.00 -4.47
N ASP A 130 -7.92 -22.61 -5.43
CA ASP A 130 -6.73 -21.80 -5.17
C ASP A 130 -7.10 -20.36 -4.80
N ALA A 131 -8.06 -19.77 -5.54
CA ALA A 131 -8.56 -18.43 -5.29
C ALA A 131 -9.21 -18.30 -3.91
N GLU A 132 -10.06 -19.27 -3.52
CA GLU A 132 -10.72 -19.32 -2.22
C GLU A 132 -9.72 -19.45 -1.08
N THR A 133 -8.74 -20.35 -1.22
CA THR A 133 -7.67 -20.55 -0.24
C THR A 133 -6.85 -19.27 -0.04
N TYR A 134 -6.45 -18.62 -1.14
CA TYR A 134 -5.68 -17.39 -1.09
C TYR A 134 -6.51 -16.24 -0.50
N MET A 135 -7.79 -16.11 -0.88
CA MET A 135 -8.70 -15.10 -0.36
C MET A 135 -8.91 -15.24 1.14
N HIS A 136 -9.18 -16.45 1.64
CA HIS A 136 -9.39 -16.69 3.07
C HIS A 136 -8.15 -16.32 3.89
N ILE A 137 -6.97 -16.68 3.42
CA ILE A 137 -5.72 -16.43 4.17
C ILE A 137 -5.32 -14.96 4.03
N VAL A 138 -5.14 -14.45 2.81
CA VAL A 138 -4.61 -13.09 2.60
C VAL A 138 -5.68 -12.03 2.87
N GLY A 139 -6.92 -12.28 2.49
CA GLY A 139 -8.06 -11.40 2.76
C GLY A 139 -8.43 -11.39 4.23
N GLY A 140 -8.48 -12.56 4.89
CA GLY A 140 -8.77 -12.70 6.32
C GLY A 140 -7.79 -11.98 7.24
N PHE A 141 -6.53 -11.83 6.81
CA PHE A 141 -5.50 -11.07 7.52
C PHE A 141 -5.20 -9.69 6.89
N GLY A 142 -6.10 -9.17 6.05
CA GLY A 142 -5.95 -7.87 5.37
C GLY A 142 -5.81 -6.67 6.31
N PHE A 143 -6.29 -6.77 7.56
CA PHE A 143 -6.16 -5.72 8.57
C PHE A 143 -4.69 -5.40 8.91
N PHE A 144 -3.76 -6.35 8.79
CA PHE A 144 -2.33 -6.06 8.91
C PHE A 144 -1.88 -5.01 7.92
N GLN A 145 -2.40 -5.05 6.70
CA GLN A 145 -2.07 -4.09 5.66
C GLN A 145 -2.66 -2.71 5.95
N ALA A 146 -3.92 -2.63 6.43
CA ALA A 146 -4.57 -1.36 6.78
C ALA A 146 -3.78 -0.59 7.85
N VAL A 147 -3.34 -1.30 8.90
CA VAL A 147 -2.53 -0.75 9.98
C VAL A 147 -1.15 -0.33 9.48
N SER A 148 -0.49 -1.18 8.68
CA SER A 148 0.83 -0.90 8.12
C SER A 148 0.83 0.33 7.22
N PHE A 149 -0.19 0.51 6.38
CA PHE A 149 -0.34 1.71 5.54
C PHE A 149 -0.44 2.97 6.38
N THR A 150 -1.24 2.96 7.45
CA THR A 150 -1.40 4.10 8.35
C THR A 150 -0.08 4.48 9.01
N ILE A 151 0.66 3.50 9.57
CA ILE A 151 1.93 3.78 10.25
C ILE A 151 3.00 4.26 9.27
N SER A 152 3.10 3.64 8.09
CA SER A 152 4.03 4.07 7.04
C SER A 152 3.75 5.51 6.58
N ALA A 153 2.47 5.89 6.42
CA ALA A 153 2.08 7.26 6.07
C ALA A 153 2.50 8.27 7.15
N VAL A 154 2.29 7.94 8.42
CA VAL A 154 2.70 8.79 9.55
C VAL A 154 4.21 8.94 9.63
N LEU A 155 4.98 7.86 9.41
CA LEU A 155 6.44 7.92 9.38
C LEU A 155 6.94 8.82 8.24
N ARG A 156 6.33 8.73 7.06
CA ARG A 156 6.64 9.61 5.92
C ARG A 156 6.29 11.07 6.23
N ALA A 157 5.10 11.33 6.80
CA ALA A 157 4.66 12.66 7.21
C ALA A 157 5.57 13.30 8.26
N ALA A 158 6.14 12.50 9.15
CA ALA A 158 7.11 12.94 10.18
C ALA A 158 8.57 13.03 9.67
N ASN A 159 8.79 13.08 8.35
CA ASN A 159 10.12 13.13 7.72
C ASN A 159 11.04 11.95 8.06
N LYS A 160 10.47 10.77 8.30
CA LYS A 160 11.22 9.54 8.62
C LYS A 160 10.93 8.39 7.64
N PRO A 161 10.95 8.60 6.30
CA PRO A 161 10.60 7.57 5.31
C PRO A 161 11.56 6.38 5.32
N ASN A 162 12.82 6.57 5.78
CA ASN A 162 13.81 5.50 5.84
C ASN A 162 13.34 4.29 6.63
N TYR A 163 12.54 4.48 7.68
CA TYR A 163 12.05 3.35 8.49
C TYR A 163 11.01 2.51 7.74
N ALA A 164 10.09 3.15 7.02
CA ALA A 164 9.13 2.43 6.18
C ALA A 164 9.87 1.64 5.08
N MET A 165 10.81 2.28 4.37
CA MET A 165 11.64 1.65 3.35
C MET A 165 12.43 0.44 3.90
N GLN A 166 13.09 0.58 5.07
CA GLN A 166 13.85 -0.52 5.68
C GLN A 166 12.96 -1.72 6.03
N VAL A 167 11.76 -1.47 6.56
CA VAL A 167 10.79 -2.52 6.84
C VAL A 167 10.36 -3.20 5.53
N THR A 168 10.02 -2.43 4.49
CA THR A 168 9.63 -2.98 3.19
C THR A 168 10.75 -3.83 2.57
N LEU A 169 12.00 -3.37 2.63
CA LEU A 169 13.15 -4.15 2.14
C LEU A 169 13.28 -5.48 2.88
N LEU A 170 13.21 -5.46 4.21
CA LEU A 170 13.31 -6.68 5.01
C LEU A 170 12.16 -7.65 4.70
N ILE A 171 10.94 -7.13 4.58
CA ILE A 171 9.75 -7.94 4.26
C ILE A 171 9.85 -8.57 2.88
N ASN A 172 10.37 -7.85 1.87
CA ASN A 172 10.58 -8.42 0.55
C ASN A 172 11.54 -9.63 0.60
N VAL A 173 12.65 -9.50 1.33
CA VAL A 173 13.60 -10.61 1.51
C VAL A 173 12.94 -11.78 2.22
N LEU A 174 12.21 -11.52 3.31
CA LEU A 174 11.49 -12.56 4.07
C LEU A 174 10.40 -13.23 3.24
N ASN A 175 9.68 -12.47 2.41
CA ASN A 175 8.62 -13.01 1.56
C ASN A 175 9.19 -13.90 0.47
N VAL A 176 10.26 -13.49 -0.23
CA VAL A 176 10.94 -14.33 -1.23
C VAL A 176 11.42 -15.63 -0.60
N PHE A 177 12.03 -15.56 0.59
CA PHE A 177 12.49 -16.74 1.32
C PHE A 177 11.30 -17.63 1.76
N GLY A 178 10.25 -17.02 2.31
CA GLY A 178 9.03 -17.73 2.73
C GLY A 178 8.30 -18.39 1.56
N ASN A 179 8.20 -17.71 0.42
CA ASN A 179 7.63 -18.25 -0.80
C ASN A 179 8.46 -19.45 -1.30
N TYR A 180 9.79 -19.30 -1.35
CA TYR A 180 10.67 -20.39 -1.75
C TYR A 180 10.53 -21.63 -0.85
N ALA A 181 10.42 -21.43 0.44
CA ALA A 181 10.24 -22.50 1.42
C ALA A 181 8.86 -23.18 1.32
N LEU A 182 7.78 -22.38 1.22
CA LEU A 182 6.40 -22.87 1.37
C LEU A 182 5.73 -23.22 0.03
N ILE A 183 6.05 -22.54 -1.07
CA ILE A 183 5.51 -22.90 -2.39
C ILE A 183 6.12 -24.22 -2.86
N PHE A 184 7.46 -24.32 -2.79
CA PHE A 184 8.22 -25.45 -3.36
C PHE A 184 8.56 -26.56 -2.37
N GLY A 185 8.32 -26.35 -1.06
CA GLY A 185 8.59 -27.37 -0.05
C GLY A 185 10.07 -27.54 0.29
N HIS A 186 10.83 -26.44 0.28
CA HIS A 186 12.25 -26.50 0.64
C HIS A 186 12.46 -26.36 2.17
N PHE A 187 13.65 -26.66 2.66
CA PHE A 187 14.05 -26.57 4.08
C PHE A 187 13.20 -27.43 5.04
N GLY A 188 12.60 -28.53 4.53
CA GLY A 188 11.77 -29.43 5.37
C GLY A 188 10.31 -28.99 5.53
N PHE A 189 9.89 -27.93 4.86
CA PHE A 189 8.47 -27.54 4.77
C PHE A 189 7.75 -28.35 3.68
N PRO A 190 6.43 -28.60 3.83
CA PRO A 190 5.65 -29.21 2.76
C PRO A 190 5.46 -28.23 1.59
N ALA A 191 5.40 -28.77 0.36
CA ALA A 191 5.07 -28.00 -0.83
C ALA A 191 3.56 -27.65 -0.82
N LEU A 192 3.22 -26.42 -0.44
CA LEU A 192 1.86 -25.95 -0.27
C LEU A 192 1.32 -25.14 -1.47
N GLY A 193 2.15 -24.87 -2.49
CA GLY A 193 1.73 -24.12 -3.68
C GLY A 193 1.14 -22.75 -3.34
N VAL A 194 -0.10 -22.48 -3.79
CA VAL A 194 -0.81 -21.22 -3.56
C VAL A 194 -1.05 -20.95 -2.07
N GLN A 195 -1.37 -21.99 -1.29
CA GLN A 195 -1.52 -21.85 0.16
C GLN A 195 -0.23 -21.39 0.82
N GLY A 196 0.92 -21.89 0.36
CA GLY A 196 2.25 -21.48 0.83
C GLY A 196 2.52 -19.99 0.56
N ALA A 197 2.21 -19.52 -0.64
CA ALA A 197 2.30 -18.10 -0.98
C ALA A 197 1.40 -17.22 -0.09
N ALA A 198 0.16 -17.65 0.15
CA ALA A 198 -0.79 -16.95 0.99
C ALA A 198 -0.31 -16.81 2.45
N ILE A 199 0.20 -17.91 3.03
CA ILE A 199 0.76 -17.94 4.40
C ILE A 199 1.98 -17.03 4.47
N SER A 200 2.94 -17.17 3.55
CA SER A 200 4.14 -16.32 3.47
C SER A 200 3.77 -14.84 3.44
N THR A 201 2.87 -14.44 2.55
CA THR A 201 2.41 -13.05 2.42
C THR A 201 1.74 -12.54 3.69
N SER A 202 0.86 -13.32 4.31
CA SER A 202 0.14 -12.92 5.53
C SER A 202 1.06 -12.80 6.73
N VAL A 203 1.99 -13.75 6.90
CA VAL A 203 3.01 -13.69 7.96
C VAL A 203 3.92 -12.48 7.75
N CYS A 204 4.39 -12.22 6.55
CA CYS A 204 5.20 -11.06 6.22
C CYS A 204 4.48 -9.75 6.53
N ARG A 205 3.17 -9.62 6.21
CA ARG A 205 2.35 -8.46 6.59
C ARG A 205 2.24 -8.28 8.10
N GLY A 206 2.07 -9.38 8.86
CA GLY A 206 2.06 -9.34 10.32
C GLY A 206 3.41 -8.90 10.92
N VAL A 207 4.51 -9.38 10.37
CA VAL A 207 5.87 -8.96 10.75
C VAL A 207 6.08 -7.49 10.39
N ALA A 208 5.67 -7.05 9.19
CA ALA A 208 5.73 -5.65 8.77
C ALA A 208 5.01 -4.73 9.76
N MET A 209 3.75 -5.06 10.09
CA MET A 209 2.97 -4.30 11.07
C MET A 209 3.69 -4.19 12.40
N THR A 210 4.20 -5.31 12.92
CA THR A 210 4.93 -5.36 14.20
C THR A 210 6.19 -4.49 14.18
N LEU A 211 6.99 -4.59 13.13
CA LEU A 211 8.20 -3.78 12.98
C LEU A 211 7.89 -2.29 12.84
N LEU A 212 6.83 -1.94 12.08
CA LEU A 212 6.39 -0.56 11.94
C LEU A 212 5.90 0.01 13.29
N PHE A 213 5.18 -0.77 14.10
CA PHE A 213 4.83 -0.37 15.47
C PHE A 213 6.08 -0.14 16.34
N ILE A 214 7.04 -1.04 16.30
CA ILE A 214 8.29 -0.89 17.04
C ILE A 214 9.02 0.40 16.62
N MET A 215 9.09 0.69 15.32
CA MET A 215 9.71 1.91 14.80
C MET A 215 8.94 3.16 15.20
N LEU A 216 7.60 3.12 15.15
CA LEU A 216 6.72 4.20 15.58
C LEU A 216 6.99 4.57 17.04
N PHE A 217 6.94 3.57 17.96
CA PHE A 217 7.11 3.83 19.40
C PHE A 217 8.54 4.17 19.79
N LYS A 218 9.54 3.52 19.20
CA LYS A 218 10.95 3.80 19.55
C LYS A 218 11.47 5.11 18.97
N ARG A 219 10.92 5.57 17.82
CA ARG A 219 11.54 6.65 17.05
C ARG A 219 10.70 7.90 16.89
N LEU A 220 9.37 7.82 17.08
CA LEU A 220 8.48 8.93 16.80
C LEU A 220 7.60 9.29 18.01
N VAL A 221 6.83 8.35 18.53
CA VAL A 221 5.87 8.57 19.61
C VAL A 221 6.09 7.55 20.73
N PRO A 222 6.97 7.84 21.72
CA PRO A 222 7.29 6.87 22.77
C PRO A 222 6.10 6.42 23.62
N ARG A 223 5.09 7.27 23.74
CA ARG A 223 3.85 6.99 24.50
C ARG A 223 2.67 7.65 23.82
N ILE A 224 1.54 6.95 23.80
CA ILE A 224 0.24 7.49 23.38
C ILE A 224 -0.59 7.70 24.67
N PRO A 225 -0.74 8.95 25.17
CA PRO A 225 -1.51 9.21 26.36
C PRO A 225 -3.00 8.96 26.09
N LEU A 226 -3.61 8.00 26.77
CA LEU A 226 -5.04 7.70 26.65
C LEU A 226 -5.94 8.89 26.99
N ALA A 227 -5.44 9.83 27.82
CA ALA A 227 -6.15 11.07 28.13
C ALA A 227 -6.43 11.93 26.89
N TYR A 228 -5.66 11.84 25.82
CA TYR A 228 -5.90 12.59 24.57
C TYR A 228 -7.10 12.07 23.79
N PHE A 229 -7.64 10.90 24.15
CA PHE A 229 -8.80 10.26 23.54
C PHE A 229 -10.05 10.28 24.40
N ARG A 230 -10.03 11.05 25.48
CA ARG A 230 -11.20 11.28 26.36
C ARG A 230 -11.54 12.78 26.43
N PRO A 231 -12.62 13.26 25.73
CA PRO A 231 -13.52 12.52 24.83
C PRO A 231 -12.83 12.12 23.51
N PHE A 232 -13.40 11.11 22.81
CA PHE A 232 -12.84 10.65 21.53
C PHE A 232 -12.84 11.78 20.50
N PRO A 233 -11.71 12.07 19.83
CA PRO A 233 -11.57 13.23 18.96
C PRO A 233 -12.21 13.01 17.57
N PHE A 234 -13.52 12.83 17.50
CA PHE A 234 -14.27 12.63 16.25
C PHE A 234 -14.02 13.72 15.21
N GLN A 235 -13.76 14.96 15.65
CA GLN A 235 -13.47 16.05 14.72
C GLN A 235 -12.19 15.76 13.93
N LYS A 236 -11.17 15.17 14.56
CA LYS A 236 -9.91 14.79 13.88
C LYS A 236 -10.15 13.72 12.82
N LEU A 237 -11.01 12.74 13.11
CA LEU A 237 -11.40 11.74 12.11
C LEU A 237 -12.15 12.38 10.94
N LYS A 238 -13.09 13.28 11.23
CA LYS A 238 -13.83 14.02 10.19
C LYS A 238 -12.90 14.85 9.31
N ASP A 239 -11.91 15.50 9.90
CA ASP A 239 -10.91 16.30 9.17
C ASP A 239 -10.05 15.40 8.27
N VAL A 240 -9.62 14.22 8.75
CA VAL A 240 -8.91 13.21 7.97
C VAL A 240 -9.74 12.71 6.79
N LEU A 241 -11.00 12.36 7.02
CA LEU A 241 -11.91 11.87 5.98
C LEU A 241 -12.28 12.97 4.97
N LYS A 242 -12.39 14.23 5.41
CA LYS A 242 -12.65 15.38 4.53
C LYS A 242 -11.53 15.59 3.49
N ILE A 243 -10.31 15.21 3.82
CA ILE A 243 -9.17 15.25 2.88
C ILE A 243 -9.10 13.95 2.07
N GLY A 244 -9.27 12.81 2.73
CA GLY A 244 -9.11 11.50 2.10
C GLY A 244 -10.19 11.14 1.09
N LEU A 245 -11.45 11.49 1.37
CA LEU A 245 -12.58 11.18 0.46
C LEU A 245 -12.46 11.86 -0.91
N PRO A 246 -12.19 13.17 -1.03
CA PRO A 246 -11.97 13.80 -2.34
C PRO A 246 -10.78 13.20 -3.10
N SER A 247 -9.69 12.90 -2.40
CA SER A 247 -8.51 12.25 -3.01
C SER A 247 -8.82 10.85 -3.54
N ALA A 248 -9.64 10.08 -2.82
CA ALA A 248 -10.10 8.77 -3.30
C ALA A 248 -11.06 8.90 -4.49
N ALA A 249 -11.96 9.88 -4.48
CA ALA A 249 -12.86 10.15 -5.60
C ALA A 249 -12.09 10.54 -6.86
N GLU A 250 -11.01 11.32 -6.72
CA GLU A 250 -10.08 11.64 -7.80
C GLU A 250 -9.44 10.36 -8.37
N GLN A 251 -8.93 9.46 -7.51
CA GLN A 251 -8.32 8.21 -7.93
C GLN A 251 -9.33 7.30 -8.65
N ILE A 252 -10.54 7.16 -8.12
CA ILE A 252 -11.61 6.37 -8.74
C ILE A 252 -11.98 6.95 -10.11
N SER A 253 -12.08 8.27 -10.23
CA SER A 253 -12.37 8.96 -11.49
C SER A 253 -11.26 8.72 -12.52
N TYR A 254 -10.00 8.77 -12.07
CA TYR A 254 -8.86 8.45 -12.93
C TYR A 254 -8.92 7.00 -13.41
N ASP A 255 -9.14 6.03 -12.52
CA ASP A 255 -9.22 4.61 -12.87
C ASP A 255 -10.39 4.32 -13.81
N ALA A 256 -11.56 4.93 -13.58
CA ALA A 256 -12.71 4.84 -14.47
C ALA A 256 -12.41 5.38 -15.87
N SER A 257 -11.70 6.52 -15.96
CA SER A 257 -11.27 7.07 -17.24
C SER A 257 -10.29 6.14 -17.97
N GLN A 258 -9.36 5.50 -17.25
CA GLN A 258 -8.43 4.52 -17.82
C GLN A 258 -9.18 3.28 -18.37
N VAL A 259 -10.19 2.78 -17.66
CA VAL A 259 -11.04 1.67 -18.13
C VAL A 259 -11.77 2.07 -19.42
N THR A 260 -12.33 3.28 -19.47
CA THR A 260 -13.01 3.80 -20.65
C THR A 260 -12.06 3.91 -21.85
N ILE A 261 -10.84 4.40 -21.64
CA ILE A 261 -9.81 4.48 -22.68
C ILE A 261 -9.45 3.07 -23.19
N VAL A 262 -9.29 2.09 -22.27
CA VAL A 262 -9.01 0.70 -22.67
C VAL A 262 -10.14 0.14 -23.53
N TYR A 263 -11.39 0.40 -23.14
CA TYR A 263 -12.55 -0.04 -23.90
C TYR A 263 -12.51 0.45 -25.37
N PHE A 264 -12.27 1.74 -25.59
CA PHE A 264 -12.16 2.29 -26.94
C PHE A 264 -10.92 1.77 -27.72
N ILE A 265 -9.77 1.60 -27.05
CA ILE A 265 -8.58 1.05 -27.70
C ILE A 265 -8.82 -0.41 -28.11
N ASN A 266 -9.53 -1.18 -27.29
CA ASN A 266 -9.85 -2.56 -27.61
C ASN A 266 -10.69 -2.67 -28.91
N MET A 267 -11.53 -1.67 -29.21
CA MET A 267 -12.28 -1.61 -30.49
C MET A 267 -11.39 -1.38 -31.71
N LEU A 268 -10.18 -0.84 -31.52
CA LEU A 268 -9.23 -0.62 -32.61
C LEU A 268 -8.38 -1.85 -32.95
N GLY A 269 -8.33 -2.83 -32.04
CA GLY A 269 -7.63 -4.10 -32.21
C GLY A 269 -6.51 -4.39 -31.21
N ASN A 270 -6.11 -5.65 -31.14
CA ASN A 270 -5.15 -6.14 -30.14
C ASN A 270 -3.75 -5.48 -30.23
N GLU A 271 -3.33 -5.05 -31.43
CA GLU A 271 -2.03 -4.40 -31.62
C GLU A 271 -1.94 -3.08 -30.85
N TYR A 272 -3.00 -2.28 -30.88
CA TYR A 272 -3.06 -1.00 -30.16
C TYR A 272 -3.13 -1.22 -28.64
N LEU A 273 -3.84 -2.27 -28.20
CA LEU A 273 -3.90 -2.62 -26.79
C LEU A 273 -2.52 -3.03 -26.26
N THR A 274 -1.80 -3.84 -27.01
CA THR A 274 -0.44 -4.28 -26.68
C THR A 274 0.53 -3.10 -26.64
N ALA A 275 0.49 -2.22 -27.65
CA ALA A 275 1.30 -1.01 -27.67
C ALA A 275 1.04 -0.10 -26.46
N ARG A 276 -0.25 0.06 -26.07
CA ARG A 276 -0.61 0.83 -24.86
C ARG A 276 0.01 0.23 -23.59
N VAL A 277 0.01 -1.11 -23.44
CA VAL A 277 0.60 -1.77 -22.28
C VAL A 277 2.10 -1.44 -22.16
N TYR A 278 2.84 -1.51 -23.27
CA TYR A 278 4.27 -1.14 -23.27
C TYR A 278 4.50 0.33 -22.93
N VAL A 279 3.69 1.22 -23.52
CA VAL A 279 3.79 2.67 -23.25
C VAL A 279 3.50 2.95 -21.77
N MET A 280 2.45 2.35 -21.19
CA MET A 280 2.10 2.54 -19.80
C MET A 280 3.19 2.04 -18.83
N ASN A 281 3.85 0.93 -19.12
CA ASN A 281 4.98 0.46 -18.31
C ASN A 281 6.15 1.45 -18.31
N ILE A 282 6.43 2.10 -19.46
CA ILE A 282 7.47 3.14 -19.54
C ILE A 282 7.03 4.41 -18.80
N VAL A 283 5.77 4.81 -18.97
CA VAL A 283 5.19 6.01 -18.33
C VAL A 283 5.20 5.87 -16.81
N ILE A 284 4.87 4.69 -16.25
CA ILE A 284 4.89 4.45 -14.80
C ILE A 284 6.28 4.74 -14.21
N ILE A 285 7.35 4.30 -14.86
CA ILE A 285 8.72 4.56 -14.40
C ILE A 285 9.03 6.06 -14.40
N GLY A 286 8.64 6.78 -15.45
CA GLY A 286 8.78 8.23 -15.55
C GLY A 286 7.89 8.98 -14.55
N TYR A 287 6.64 8.55 -14.39
CA TYR A 287 5.66 9.16 -13.49
C TYR A 287 6.08 9.07 -12.01
N ILE A 288 6.58 7.93 -11.57
CA ILE A 288 7.10 7.76 -10.20
C ILE A 288 8.21 8.78 -9.93
N SER A 289 9.16 8.94 -10.87
CA SER A 289 10.28 9.88 -10.71
C SER A 289 9.81 11.33 -10.66
N VAL A 290 8.82 11.73 -11.47
CA VAL A 290 8.32 13.11 -11.58
C VAL A 290 7.35 13.44 -10.45
N SER A 291 6.45 12.54 -10.10
CA SER A 291 5.44 12.75 -9.06
C SER A 291 6.06 13.10 -7.71
N TYR A 292 7.13 12.38 -7.32
CA TYR A 292 7.82 12.66 -6.06
C TYR A 292 8.63 13.96 -6.06
N THR A 293 9.07 14.43 -7.21
CA THR A 293 9.78 15.72 -7.32
C THR A 293 8.82 16.91 -7.35
N HIS A 294 7.65 16.77 -8.00
CA HIS A 294 6.67 17.87 -8.15
C HIS A 294 5.85 18.11 -6.88
N LEU A 295 5.31 17.08 -6.25
CA LEU A 295 4.54 17.21 -5.00
C LEU A 295 5.32 17.96 -3.92
N ARG A 296 6.63 17.82 -3.91
CA ARG A 296 7.49 18.47 -2.91
C ARG A 296 8.00 19.84 -3.31
N ALA A 297 8.07 20.16 -4.58
CA ALA A 297 8.34 21.52 -5.02
C ALA A 297 7.23 22.48 -4.57
N HIS A 298 5.96 22.05 -4.60
CA HIS A 298 4.82 22.80 -4.08
C HIS A 298 4.85 22.96 -2.54
N GLU A 299 5.24 21.92 -1.79
CA GLU A 299 5.37 22.02 -0.33
C GLU A 299 6.49 22.98 0.10
N THR A 300 7.56 23.09 -0.69
CA THR A 300 8.68 23.99 -0.38
C THR A 300 8.37 25.45 -0.69
N GLU A 301 7.50 25.73 -1.66
CA GLU A 301 7.05 27.11 -1.95
C GLU A 301 6.08 27.63 -0.89
N LEU A 302 5.24 26.77 -0.30
CA LEU A 302 4.33 27.13 0.81
C LEU A 302 5.05 27.41 2.14
N HIS A 303 6.30 26.98 2.30
CA HIS A 303 7.13 27.25 3.49
C HIS A 303 8.06 28.45 3.33
N LEU A 304 8.04 29.15 2.20
CA LEU A 304 8.85 30.35 1.91
C LEU A 304 8.01 31.64 1.91
N VAL A 305 6.71 31.55 2.23
CA VAL A 305 5.81 32.66 2.53
C VAL A 305 5.38 32.52 3.99
#